data_aac1fe055ed6a72bdc089ddf5ed167b5
#
_entry.id   aac1fe055ed6a72bdc089ddf5ed167b5
#
_cell.length_a   1.000
_cell.length_b   1.000
_cell.length_c   1.000
_cell.angle_alpha   90.00
_cell.angle_beta   90.00
_cell.angle_gamma   90.00
#
_symmetry.space_group_name_H-M   'P 1'
#
loop_
_entity.id
_entity.type
_entity.pdbx_description
1 polymer ?
#
loop_
_entity_poly.entity_id
_entity_poly.type
_entity_poly.pdbx_seq_one_letter_code
_entity_poly.pdbx_strand_id
1 'polypeptide(L)'
;YFFNFINKKHNYSIYLAYSASKSLGVYGIRCGALLCFASSKDEALKLKDQIETITRGTVSAPNHQAIGPVSEVLTNPAACDHIRKEIHYYYNILTNREAKMKDALKEFGINYLPYEAGFFVTIIVKKDAYEICHELMNEHIFLSPLRKDLIRVGICSLNEAEIHTIIERISTLQKE
;
A
#
# COMPACT_ATOMS: atom_id res chain seq x y z
N TYR A 1 1.76 -12.92 -14.39
CA TYR A 1 1.60 -12.16 -15.64
C TYR A 1 2.82 -11.27 -15.90
N PHE A 2 3.29 -10.43 -14.94
CA PHE A 2 4.40 -9.49 -15.13
C PHE A 2 5.72 -10.19 -15.52
N PHE A 3 6.10 -11.29 -14.84
CA PHE A 3 7.32 -12.03 -15.14
C PHE A 3 7.35 -12.66 -16.54
N ASN A 4 6.18 -13.00 -17.10
CA ASN A 4 6.08 -13.46 -18.48
C ASN A 4 6.35 -12.37 -19.51
N PHE A 5 6.20 -11.10 -19.12
CA PHE A 5 6.51 -9.95 -19.96
C PHE A 5 8.02 -9.69 -20.01
N ILE A 6 8.72 -9.83 -18.90
CA ILE A 6 10.17 -9.59 -18.77
C ILE A 6 10.98 -10.60 -19.61
N ASN A 7 10.49 -11.83 -19.70
CA ASN A 7 11.19 -12.90 -20.43
C ASN A 7 11.01 -12.86 -21.96
N LYS A 8 10.21 -11.94 -22.49
CA LYS A 8 10.04 -11.77 -23.94
C LYS A 8 11.04 -10.76 -24.48
N LYS A 9 11.57 -11.03 -25.69
CA LYS A 9 12.39 -10.06 -26.43
C LYS A 9 11.52 -8.85 -26.78
N HIS A 10 11.90 -7.65 -26.30
CA HIS A 10 11.16 -6.41 -26.54
C HIS A 10 12.13 -5.25 -26.84
N ASN A 11 11.63 -4.24 -27.54
CA ASN A 11 12.42 -3.05 -27.93
C ASN A 11 12.15 -1.85 -26.99
N TYR A 12 11.87 -2.12 -25.72
CA TYR A 12 11.61 -1.09 -24.69
C TYR A 12 12.23 -1.53 -23.37
N SER A 13 12.54 -0.56 -22.54
CA SER A 13 13.02 -0.80 -21.18
C SER A 13 11.85 -0.85 -20.22
N ILE A 14 11.89 -1.75 -19.26
CA ILE A 14 10.90 -1.90 -18.19
C ILE A 14 11.54 -1.47 -16.88
N TYR A 15 10.86 -0.60 -16.14
CA TYR A 15 11.28 -0.15 -14.82
C TYR A 15 10.31 -0.67 -13.78
N LEU A 16 10.80 -1.42 -12.81
CA LEU A 16 10.02 -1.91 -11.69
C LEU A 16 10.50 -1.23 -10.40
N ALA A 17 9.71 -0.33 -9.87
CA ALA A 17 9.94 0.29 -8.58
C ALA A 17 9.38 -0.62 -7.46
N TYR A 18 10.24 -1.26 -6.71
CA TYR A 18 9.88 -2.08 -5.55
C TYR A 18 9.96 -1.26 -4.27
N SER A 19 9.00 -1.39 -3.39
CA SER A 19 8.99 -0.78 -2.06
C SER A 19 8.85 -1.85 -0.98
N ALA A 20 9.80 -1.90 -0.06
CA ALA A 20 9.75 -2.78 1.11
C ALA A 20 8.79 -2.27 2.21
N SER A 21 8.31 -1.02 2.10
CA SER A 21 7.47 -0.37 3.12
C SER A 21 6.25 -1.18 3.52
N LYS A 22 5.57 -1.81 2.57
CA LYS A 22 4.36 -2.60 2.81
C LYS A 22 4.63 -4.10 2.75
N SER A 23 5.43 -4.54 1.76
CA SER A 23 5.72 -5.96 1.53
C SER A 23 6.53 -6.62 2.64
N LEU A 24 7.37 -5.86 3.36
CA LEU A 24 8.19 -6.34 4.47
C LEU A 24 7.90 -5.61 5.79
N GLY A 25 6.85 -4.77 5.86
CA GLY A 25 6.47 -4.07 7.09
C GLY A 25 7.45 -2.97 7.55
N VAL A 26 8.39 -2.54 6.70
CA VAL A 26 9.45 -1.57 7.06
C VAL A 26 9.13 -0.13 6.63
N TYR A 27 7.91 0.31 6.88
CA TYR A 27 7.38 1.58 6.37
C TYR A 27 8.23 2.81 6.74
N GLY A 28 8.62 2.94 8.00
CA GLY A 28 9.35 4.10 8.52
C GLY A 28 10.82 4.16 8.09
N ILE A 29 11.42 3.04 7.68
CA ILE A 29 12.86 2.93 7.38
C ILE A 29 13.20 3.44 5.98
N ARG A 30 12.23 3.57 5.08
CA ARG A 30 12.38 4.10 3.71
C ARG A 30 13.34 3.28 2.85
N CYS A 31 12.95 2.05 2.53
CA CYS A 31 13.72 1.12 1.70
C CYS A 31 12.94 0.67 0.46
N GLY A 32 13.64 0.62 -0.66
CA GLY A 32 13.11 0.14 -1.92
C GLY A 32 14.23 -0.12 -2.93
N ALA A 33 13.86 -0.62 -4.09
CA ALA A 33 14.79 -0.87 -5.19
C ALA A 33 14.14 -0.50 -6.53
N LEU A 34 14.96 -0.02 -7.46
CA LEU A 34 14.58 0.15 -8.85
C LEU A 34 15.27 -0.92 -9.69
N LEU A 35 14.46 -1.81 -10.30
CA LEU A 35 14.96 -2.82 -11.22
C LEU A 35 14.69 -2.37 -12.65
N CYS A 36 15.71 -2.45 -13.49
CA CYS A 36 15.62 -2.07 -14.90
C CYS A 36 15.89 -3.30 -15.77
N PHE A 37 14.96 -3.57 -16.67
CA PHE A 37 15.06 -4.63 -17.66
C PHE A 37 15.18 -3.98 -19.03
N ALA A 38 16.29 -4.19 -19.70
CA ALA A 38 16.60 -3.60 -21.00
C ALA A 38 16.69 -4.65 -22.10
N SER A 39 16.68 -4.22 -23.36
CA SER A 39 16.75 -5.10 -24.53
C SER A 39 18.12 -5.77 -24.71
N SER A 40 19.17 -5.16 -24.14
CA SER A 40 20.55 -5.66 -24.19
C SER A 40 21.32 -5.40 -22.91
N LYS A 41 22.43 -6.13 -22.72
CA LYS A 41 23.35 -5.93 -21.59
C LYS A 41 23.96 -4.53 -21.60
N ASP A 42 24.35 -4.02 -22.77
CA ASP A 42 24.97 -2.69 -22.89
C ASP A 42 23.99 -1.57 -22.52
N GLU A 43 22.73 -1.70 -22.92
CA GLU A 43 21.69 -0.78 -22.52
C GLU A 43 21.44 -0.84 -21.00
N ALA A 44 21.38 -2.04 -20.41
CA ALA A 44 21.22 -2.22 -18.97
C ALA A 44 22.37 -1.56 -18.18
N LEU A 45 23.60 -1.68 -18.63
CA LEU A 45 24.76 -1.03 -17.99
C LEU A 45 24.68 0.49 -18.08
N LYS A 46 24.32 1.05 -19.24
CA LYS A 46 24.12 2.50 -19.41
C LYS A 46 23.03 3.03 -18.48
N LEU A 47 21.90 2.33 -18.39
CA LEU A 47 20.82 2.70 -17.47
C LEU A 47 21.26 2.65 -16.01
N LYS A 48 22.01 1.63 -15.62
CA LYS A 48 22.57 1.52 -14.28
C LYS A 48 23.43 2.74 -13.94
N ASP A 49 24.39 3.09 -14.81
CA ASP A 49 25.29 4.23 -14.59
C ASP A 49 24.53 5.56 -14.50
N GLN A 50 23.50 5.76 -15.33
CA GLN A 50 22.63 6.94 -15.27
C GLN A 50 21.88 7.03 -13.94
N ILE A 51 21.28 5.91 -13.50
CA ILE A 51 20.51 5.86 -12.24
C ILE A 51 21.44 6.05 -11.04
N GLU A 52 22.64 5.47 -11.04
CA GLU A 52 23.63 5.69 -9.99
C GLU A 52 24.04 7.17 -9.91
N THR A 53 24.25 7.83 -11.05
CA THR A 53 24.56 9.26 -11.12
C THR A 53 23.42 10.11 -10.55
N ILE A 54 22.17 9.85 -10.95
CA ILE A 54 20.99 10.54 -10.44
C ILE A 54 20.85 10.33 -8.93
N THR A 55 21.02 9.09 -8.47
CA THR A 55 20.92 8.74 -7.04
C THR A 55 21.96 9.49 -6.21
N ARG A 56 23.20 9.54 -6.69
CA ARG A 56 24.26 10.31 -6.03
C ARG A 56 23.97 11.81 -5.99
N GLY A 57 23.39 12.35 -7.05
CA GLY A 57 23.03 13.78 -7.12
C GLY A 57 21.80 14.16 -6.29
N THR A 58 20.93 13.21 -5.93
CA THR A 58 19.69 13.49 -5.21
C THR A 58 19.73 13.08 -3.74
N VAL A 59 20.01 11.82 -3.45
CA VAL A 59 19.98 11.26 -2.09
C VAL A 59 21.35 10.86 -1.55
N SER A 60 22.37 10.98 -2.38
CA SER A 60 23.79 10.66 -2.10
C SER A 60 24.03 9.18 -1.86
N ALA A 61 23.64 8.64 -0.72
CA ALA A 61 23.78 7.23 -0.38
C ALA A 61 22.46 6.64 0.12
N PRO A 62 22.18 5.37 -0.20
CA PRO A 62 20.99 4.70 0.33
C PRO A 62 21.13 4.48 1.84
N ASN A 63 19.98 4.31 2.50
CA ASN A 63 19.94 4.02 3.93
C ASN A 63 20.47 2.59 4.22
N HIS A 64 21.71 2.48 4.64
CA HIS A 64 22.35 1.20 4.94
C HIS A 64 21.68 0.45 6.10
N GLN A 65 21.09 1.16 7.08
CA GLN A 65 20.36 0.54 8.18
C GLN A 65 19.08 -0.18 7.70
N ALA A 66 18.54 0.25 6.57
CA ALA A 66 17.40 -0.40 5.94
C ALA A 66 17.81 -1.55 5.01
N ILE A 67 18.89 -1.37 4.26
CA ILE A 67 19.33 -2.35 3.25
C ILE A 67 19.82 -3.65 3.91
N GLY A 68 20.58 -3.56 5.01
CA GLY A 68 21.11 -4.75 5.70
C GLY A 68 20.03 -5.76 6.08
N PRO A 69 19.05 -5.39 6.92
CA PRO A 69 17.93 -6.29 7.29
C PRO A 69 17.11 -6.77 6.11
N VAL A 70 16.81 -5.91 5.14
CA VAL A 70 16.08 -6.31 3.93
C VAL A 70 16.86 -7.31 3.10
N SER A 71 18.18 -7.10 2.94
CA SER A 71 19.04 -8.05 2.25
C SER A 71 19.10 -9.40 2.96
N GLU A 72 19.21 -9.40 4.29
CA GLU A 72 19.20 -10.62 5.10
C GLU A 72 17.93 -11.42 4.87
N VAL A 73 16.75 -10.78 4.93
CA VAL A 73 15.46 -11.43 4.67
C VAL A 73 15.39 -12.03 3.27
N LEU A 74 15.98 -11.37 2.27
CA LEU A 74 15.91 -11.84 0.87
C LEU A 74 16.96 -12.93 0.54
N THR A 75 18.04 -13.02 1.29
CA THR A 75 19.18 -13.91 0.97
C THR A 75 19.35 -15.09 1.93
N ASN A 76 18.84 -14.97 3.17
CA ASN A 76 18.88 -16.02 4.18
C ASN A 76 17.55 -16.81 4.19
N PRO A 77 17.54 -18.11 3.85
CA PRO A 77 16.31 -18.91 3.80
C PRO A 77 15.55 -18.93 5.13
N ALA A 78 16.22 -19.01 6.28
CA ALA A 78 15.59 -19.04 7.58
C ALA A 78 14.89 -17.69 7.90
N ALA A 79 15.53 -16.58 7.62
CA ALA A 79 14.94 -15.24 7.77
C ALA A 79 13.76 -15.05 6.81
N CYS A 80 13.89 -15.51 5.57
CA CYS A 80 12.81 -15.48 4.58
C CYS A 80 11.59 -16.27 5.03
N ASP A 81 11.78 -17.48 5.58
CA ASP A 81 10.68 -18.31 6.07
C ASP A 81 10.02 -17.70 7.32
N HIS A 82 10.80 -17.07 8.20
CA HIS A 82 10.25 -16.36 9.36
C HIS A 82 9.35 -15.20 8.92
N ILE A 83 9.85 -14.32 8.05
CA ILE A 83 9.07 -13.19 7.53
C ILE A 83 7.82 -13.65 6.75
N ARG A 84 7.86 -14.75 6.00
CA ARG A 84 6.68 -15.29 5.32
C ARG A 84 5.58 -15.69 6.29
N LYS A 85 5.93 -16.28 7.43
CA LYS A 85 4.96 -16.62 8.49
C LYS A 85 4.33 -15.39 9.10
N GLU A 86 5.14 -14.36 9.39
CA GLU A 86 4.65 -13.06 9.89
C GLU A 86 3.71 -12.39 8.88
N ILE A 87 4.09 -12.34 7.60
CA ILE A 87 3.25 -11.78 6.54
C ILE A 87 1.92 -12.53 6.46
N HIS A 88 1.93 -13.86 6.54
CA HIS A 88 0.71 -14.66 6.51
C HIS A 88 -0.18 -14.41 7.72
N TYR A 89 0.38 -14.24 8.90
CA TYR A 89 -0.36 -13.89 10.11
C TYR A 89 -1.09 -12.54 9.94
N TYR A 90 -0.39 -11.49 9.51
CA TYR A 90 -0.99 -10.18 9.29
C TYR A 90 -1.96 -10.15 8.10
N TYR A 91 -1.72 -10.95 7.09
CA TYR A 91 -2.66 -11.14 5.97
C TYR A 91 -4.01 -11.66 6.46
N ASN A 92 -4.03 -12.64 7.34
CA ASN A 92 -5.26 -13.19 7.92
C ASN A 92 -6.02 -12.12 8.75
N ILE A 93 -5.32 -11.31 9.53
CA ILE A 93 -5.93 -10.17 10.24
C ILE A 93 -6.59 -9.20 9.26
N LEU A 94 -5.90 -8.83 8.20
CA LEU A 94 -6.43 -7.91 7.19
C LEU A 94 -7.64 -8.50 6.46
N THR A 95 -7.61 -9.79 6.13
CA THR A 95 -8.74 -10.47 5.47
C THR A 95 -10.00 -10.47 6.35
N ASN A 96 -9.84 -10.68 7.66
CA ASN A 96 -10.97 -10.59 8.59
C ASN A 96 -11.54 -9.17 8.67
N ARG A 97 -10.67 -8.16 8.76
CA ARG A 97 -11.08 -6.75 8.77
C ARG A 97 -11.74 -6.33 7.46
N GLU A 98 -11.25 -6.83 6.33
CA GLU A 98 -11.87 -6.65 5.02
C GLU A 98 -13.31 -7.20 4.97
N ALA A 99 -13.51 -8.41 5.45
CA ALA A 99 -14.85 -9.01 5.52
C ALA A 99 -15.78 -8.16 6.37
N LYS A 100 -15.35 -7.73 7.57
CA LYS A 100 -16.12 -6.84 8.43
C LYS A 100 -16.42 -5.49 7.81
N MET A 101 -15.46 -4.91 7.08
CA MET A 101 -15.69 -3.67 6.34
C MET A 101 -16.75 -3.84 5.26
N LYS A 102 -16.69 -4.92 4.47
CA LYS A 102 -17.69 -5.20 3.42
C LYS A 102 -19.08 -5.45 4.02
N ASP A 103 -19.16 -6.15 5.15
CA ASP A 103 -20.43 -6.39 5.87
C ASP A 103 -21.03 -5.07 6.35
N ALA A 104 -20.26 -4.22 7.01
CA ALA A 104 -20.72 -2.91 7.49
C ALA A 104 -21.16 -2.00 6.31
N LEU A 105 -20.36 -1.92 5.25
CA LEU A 105 -20.72 -1.13 4.07
C LEU A 105 -22.03 -1.59 3.44
N LYS A 106 -22.26 -2.90 3.38
CA LYS A 106 -23.52 -3.49 2.90
C LYS A 106 -24.70 -3.18 3.83
N GLU A 107 -24.50 -3.33 5.14
CA GLU A 107 -25.50 -3.06 6.17
C GLU A 107 -26.01 -1.62 6.10
N PHE A 108 -25.10 -0.65 5.99
CA PHE A 108 -25.44 0.77 5.95
C PHE A 108 -25.70 1.32 4.53
N GLY A 109 -25.60 0.48 3.49
CA GLY A 109 -25.88 0.86 2.11
C GLY A 109 -24.89 1.86 1.53
N ILE A 110 -23.62 1.81 1.96
CA ILE A 110 -22.56 2.68 1.46
C ILE A 110 -21.81 1.99 0.31
N ASN A 111 -21.73 2.69 -0.81
CA ASN A 111 -20.97 2.21 -1.96
C ASN A 111 -19.45 2.45 -1.78
N TYR A 112 -18.65 1.63 -2.44
CA TYR A 112 -17.19 1.77 -2.43
C TYR A 112 -16.60 1.44 -3.81
N LEU A 113 -15.39 1.93 -4.09
CA LEU A 113 -14.67 1.60 -5.30
C LEU A 113 -14.25 0.13 -5.30
N PRO A 114 -14.04 -0.50 -6.48
CA PRO A 114 -13.58 -1.88 -6.57
C PRO A 114 -12.38 -2.12 -5.65
N TYR A 115 -12.50 -3.11 -4.77
CA TYR A 115 -11.52 -3.44 -3.76
C TYR A 115 -11.41 -4.97 -3.63
N GLU A 116 -10.23 -5.50 -3.88
CA GLU A 116 -9.92 -6.92 -3.80
C GLU A 116 -9.03 -7.24 -2.59
N ALA A 117 -8.05 -6.37 -2.30
CA ALA A 117 -7.13 -6.53 -1.17
C ALA A 117 -6.39 -5.22 -0.88
N GLY A 118 -5.77 -5.13 0.30
CA GLY A 118 -4.87 -4.04 0.69
C GLY A 118 -5.27 -3.33 1.97
N PHE A 119 -4.57 -2.25 2.29
CA PHE A 119 -4.72 -1.53 3.56
C PHE A 119 -5.85 -0.50 3.57
N PHE A 120 -6.36 -0.12 2.40
CA PHE A 120 -7.26 1.02 2.26
C PHE A 120 -8.49 0.66 1.43
N VAL A 121 -9.67 0.93 1.98
CA VAL A 121 -10.93 0.90 1.24
C VAL A 121 -11.33 2.33 0.92
N THR A 122 -11.75 2.60 -0.32
CA THR A 122 -12.24 3.91 -0.72
C THR A 122 -13.76 3.85 -0.86
N ILE A 123 -14.43 4.56 0.03
CA ILE A 123 -15.90 4.63 0.06
C ILE A 123 -16.41 5.85 -0.72
N ILE A 124 -17.61 5.72 -1.26
CA ILE A 124 -18.29 6.75 -2.02
C ILE A 124 -19.35 7.38 -1.13
N VAL A 125 -19.27 8.69 -0.93
CA VAL A 125 -20.22 9.44 -0.10
C VAL A 125 -21.06 10.39 -0.96
N LYS A 126 -22.25 10.75 -0.49
CA LYS A 126 -23.18 11.64 -1.18
C LYS A 126 -23.01 13.11 -0.76
N LYS A 127 -22.66 13.32 0.50
CA LYS A 127 -22.33 14.64 1.07
C LYS A 127 -20.85 14.95 0.86
N ASP A 128 -20.43 16.17 1.03
CA ASP A 128 -19.00 16.54 0.86
C ASP A 128 -18.13 15.76 1.86
N ALA A 129 -17.19 15.00 1.33
CA ALA A 129 -16.29 14.14 2.10
C ALA A 129 -15.40 14.93 3.07
N TYR A 130 -15.06 16.18 2.73
CA TYR A 130 -14.27 17.04 3.61
C TYR A 130 -15.09 17.47 4.83
N GLU A 131 -16.38 17.78 4.65
CA GLU A 131 -17.29 18.09 5.75
C GLU A 131 -17.48 16.89 6.67
N ILE A 132 -17.79 15.70 6.10
CA ILE A 132 -17.91 14.45 6.88
C ILE A 132 -16.64 14.17 7.68
N CYS A 133 -15.47 14.24 7.04
CA CYS A 133 -14.20 14.00 7.74
C CYS A 133 -13.93 15.05 8.83
N HIS A 134 -14.30 16.31 8.61
CA HIS A 134 -14.16 17.36 9.60
C HIS A 134 -15.05 17.13 10.83
N GLU A 135 -16.29 16.70 10.63
CA GLU A 135 -17.19 16.37 11.74
C GLU A 135 -16.70 15.16 12.53
N LEU A 136 -16.23 14.11 11.84
CA LEU A 136 -15.65 12.92 12.48
C LEU A 136 -14.41 13.22 13.33
N MET A 137 -13.63 14.27 12.99
CA MET A 137 -12.49 14.70 13.83
C MET A 137 -12.94 15.12 15.23
N ASN A 138 -14.14 15.68 15.43
CA ASN A 138 -14.68 16.03 16.73
C ASN A 138 -14.96 14.78 17.60
N GLU A 139 -15.11 13.62 16.95
CA GLU A 139 -15.28 12.31 17.57
C GLU A 139 -13.96 11.51 17.64
N HIS A 140 -12.82 12.16 17.40
CA HIS A 140 -11.50 11.56 17.33
C HIS A 140 -11.33 10.48 16.24
N ILE A 141 -12.14 10.54 15.19
CA ILE A 141 -12.05 9.68 14.00
C ILE A 141 -11.37 10.45 12.88
N PHE A 142 -10.18 9.99 12.47
CA PHE A 142 -9.36 10.66 11.46
C PHE A 142 -9.35 9.85 10.17
N LEU A 143 -10.05 10.34 9.15
CA LEU A 143 -10.13 9.74 7.82
C LEU A 143 -9.52 10.67 6.77
N SER A 144 -9.24 10.14 5.59
CA SER A 144 -8.60 10.88 4.51
C SER A 144 -9.58 11.15 3.37
N PRO A 145 -10.13 12.37 3.24
CA PRO A 145 -10.90 12.72 2.06
C PRO A 145 -9.97 12.78 0.84
N LEU A 146 -10.31 12.08 -0.24
CA LEU A 146 -9.55 12.08 -1.49
C LEU A 146 -10.12 13.07 -2.51
N ARG A 147 -11.44 13.17 -2.54
CA ARG A 147 -12.24 14.10 -3.34
C ARG A 147 -13.53 14.39 -2.58
N LYS A 148 -14.36 15.29 -3.12
CA LYS A 148 -15.65 15.65 -2.50
C LYS A 148 -16.59 14.46 -2.27
N ASP A 149 -16.46 13.43 -3.09
CA ASP A 149 -17.30 12.23 -3.09
C ASP A 149 -16.59 10.97 -2.57
N LEU A 150 -15.31 11.06 -2.15
CA LEU A 150 -14.50 9.88 -1.80
C LEU A 150 -13.78 10.06 -0.47
N ILE A 151 -13.93 9.07 0.41
CA ILE A 151 -13.18 8.96 1.67
C ILE A 151 -12.38 7.66 1.65
N ARG A 152 -11.11 7.73 2.01
CA ARG A 152 -10.23 6.57 2.18
C ARG A 152 -10.19 6.16 3.64
N VAL A 153 -10.55 4.91 3.91
CA VAL A 153 -10.52 4.28 5.24
C VAL A 153 -9.36 3.29 5.31
N GLY A 154 -8.49 3.44 6.30
CA GLY A 154 -7.35 2.55 6.52
C GLY A 154 -7.72 1.40 7.45
N ILE A 155 -8.08 0.24 6.91
CA ILE A 155 -8.46 -0.93 7.72
C ILE A 155 -7.28 -1.59 8.46
N CYS A 156 -6.06 -1.25 8.09
CA CYS A 156 -4.86 -1.82 8.71
C CYS A 156 -4.66 -1.39 10.18
N SER A 157 -5.21 -0.26 10.59
CA SER A 157 -5.08 0.30 11.94
C SER A 157 -6.33 0.15 12.81
N LEU A 158 -7.44 -0.35 12.25
CA LEU A 158 -8.73 -0.47 12.94
C LEU A 158 -8.95 -1.88 13.47
N ASN A 159 -9.64 -2.01 14.60
CA ASN A 159 -10.24 -3.27 15.01
C ASN A 159 -11.65 -3.45 14.40
N GLU A 160 -12.25 -4.62 14.59
CA GLU A 160 -13.54 -4.95 13.96
C GLU A 160 -14.70 -4.08 14.47
N ALA A 161 -14.70 -3.70 15.76
CA ALA A 161 -15.71 -2.83 16.34
C ALA A 161 -15.58 -1.38 15.82
N GLU A 162 -14.37 -0.87 15.74
CA GLU A 162 -14.10 0.46 15.17
C GLU A 162 -14.53 0.56 13.73
N ILE A 163 -14.34 -0.49 12.91
CA ILE A 163 -14.78 -0.53 11.51
C ILE A 163 -16.30 -0.31 11.44
N HIS A 164 -17.07 -1.06 12.21
CA HIS A 164 -18.53 -0.93 12.22
C HIS A 164 -18.98 0.47 12.66
N THR A 165 -18.42 0.97 13.78
CA THR A 165 -18.75 2.31 14.32
C THR A 165 -18.45 3.42 13.32
N ILE A 166 -17.29 3.37 12.64
CA ILE A 166 -16.93 4.40 11.66
C ILE A 166 -17.91 4.41 10.48
N ILE A 167 -18.28 3.25 9.97
CA ILE A 167 -19.20 3.17 8.82
C ILE A 167 -20.62 3.60 9.22
N GLU A 168 -21.09 3.26 10.42
CA GLU A 168 -22.35 3.73 11.00
C GLU A 168 -22.37 5.26 11.08
N ARG A 169 -21.31 5.88 11.64
CA ARG A 169 -21.22 7.34 11.76
C ARG A 169 -21.22 8.04 10.41
N ILE A 170 -20.45 7.53 9.43
CA ILE A 170 -20.49 8.06 8.07
C ILE A 170 -21.91 7.96 7.48
N SER A 171 -22.59 6.83 7.69
CA SER A 171 -23.97 6.66 7.21
C SER A 171 -24.93 7.68 7.83
N THR A 172 -24.77 7.99 9.11
CA THR A 172 -25.59 8.98 9.82
C THR A 172 -25.34 10.39 9.25
N LEU A 173 -24.09 10.80 9.16
CA LEU A 173 -23.72 12.13 8.65
C LEU A 173 -24.11 12.37 7.18
N GLN A 174 -24.30 11.32 6.39
CA GLN A 174 -24.80 11.44 5.02
C GLN A 174 -26.31 11.67 4.93
N LYS A 175 -27.05 11.41 6.01
CA LYS A 175 -28.53 11.56 6.06
C LYS A 175 -28.96 12.90 6.67
N GLU A 176 -28.09 13.51 7.46
CA GLU A 176 -28.26 14.87 8.01
C GLU A 176 -28.01 15.94 6.94
#